data_67270fca716f94c5fab1e550d2b42b26
#
_entry.id   67270fca716f94c5fab1e550d2b42b26
#
_cell.length_a   1.000
_cell.length_b   1.000
_cell.length_c   1.000
_cell.angle_alpha   90.00
_cell.angle_beta   90.00
_cell.angle_gamma   90.00
#
_symmetry.space_group_name_H-M   'P 1'
#
loop_
_entity.id
_entity.type
_entity.pdbx_description
1 polymer ?
#
loop_
_entity_poly.entity_id
_entity_poly.type
_entity_poly.pdbx_seq_one_letter_code
_entity_poly.pdbx_strand_id
1 'polypeptide(L)'
;TLIFVTGRNKRAVEDHFDNNQELEMALRAKGNDAQADMVRNILPKGIECLFVRQPAPLGLGHAVLCAKRAVNDEPFAVLLADDFIAPNEFNATSDLVTAYQKSGHIQLSVLKVIGPEISNYGVLRLNDNEAVIGLVEKPELKKAPSNLASIGRYILTPDIFGILEKLEIGSGGEIQLADAINQMANLGNVDFSLLRGRRFDCGSVRGYLEAIKFIAEKQNLI
;
A
#
# COMPACT_ATOMS: atom_id res chain seq x y z
N THR A 1 2.03 -10.03 -11.21
CA THR A 1 3.41 -9.77 -10.75
C THR A 1 3.38 -8.99 -9.44
N LEU A 2 4.13 -9.43 -8.42
CA LEU A 2 4.39 -8.69 -7.19
C LEU A 2 5.73 -7.98 -7.32
N ILE A 3 5.74 -6.66 -7.16
CA ILE A 3 6.96 -5.85 -7.23
C ILE A 3 7.26 -5.32 -5.83
N PHE A 4 8.31 -5.86 -5.21
CA PHE A 4 8.77 -5.41 -3.90
C PHE A 4 9.84 -4.33 -4.06
N VAL A 5 9.53 -3.11 -3.62
CA VAL A 5 10.53 -2.05 -3.51
C VAL A 5 11.21 -2.16 -2.16
N THR A 6 12.47 -2.58 -2.16
CA THR A 6 13.23 -2.92 -0.95
C THR A 6 14.41 -2.00 -0.71
N GLY A 7 14.93 -2.02 0.51
CA GLY A 7 16.15 -1.32 0.92
C GLY A 7 17.19 -2.27 1.51
N ARG A 8 18.33 -1.71 1.92
CA ARG A 8 19.50 -2.47 2.42
C ARG A 8 19.17 -3.47 3.55
N ASN A 9 18.22 -3.15 4.41
CA ASN A 9 17.93 -3.91 5.63
C ASN A 9 16.66 -4.76 5.52
N LYS A 10 16.19 -5.08 4.29
CA LYS A 10 14.92 -5.77 4.07
C LYS A 10 15.08 -7.14 3.38
N ARG A 11 16.23 -7.79 3.53
CA ARG A 11 16.52 -9.12 2.94
C ARG A 11 15.52 -10.19 3.38
N ALA A 12 15.03 -10.12 4.62
CA ALA A 12 14.05 -11.09 5.12
C ALA A 12 12.77 -11.16 4.26
N VAL A 13 12.41 -10.09 3.55
CA VAL A 13 11.28 -10.11 2.62
C VAL A 13 11.65 -10.89 1.35
N GLU A 14 12.86 -10.69 0.83
CA GLU A 14 13.39 -11.42 -0.32
C GLU A 14 13.49 -12.92 0.01
N ASP A 15 14.15 -13.26 1.12
CA ASP A 15 14.31 -14.64 1.60
C ASP A 15 12.96 -15.34 1.85
N HIS A 16 11.93 -14.59 2.30
CA HIS A 16 10.60 -15.15 2.57
C HIS A 16 9.89 -15.67 1.32
N PHE A 17 10.05 -14.97 0.20
CA PHE A 17 9.41 -15.32 -1.06
C PHE A 17 10.30 -16.17 -1.98
N ASP A 18 11.53 -16.44 -1.55
CA ASP A 18 12.45 -17.28 -2.29
C ASP A 18 12.19 -18.78 -2.01
N ASN A 19 12.65 -19.63 -2.91
CA ASN A 19 12.48 -21.07 -2.79
C ASN A 19 13.40 -21.66 -1.72
N ASN A 20 12.83 -22.13 -0.61
CA ASN A 20 13.57 -22.76 0.49
C ASN A 20 13.51 -24.29 0.40
N GLN A 21 14.25 -24.87 -0.57
CA GLN A 21 14.28 -26.32 -0.79
C GLN A 21 14.81 -27.09 0.45
N GLU A 22 15.78 -26.54 1.17
CA GLU A 22 16.34 -27.18 2.36
C GLU A 22 15.28 -27.36 3.45
N LEU A 23 14.49 -26.32 3.71
CA LEU A 23 13.39 -26.39 4.69
C LEU A 23 12.29 -27.34 4.20
N GLU A 24 11.92 -27.29 2.92
CA GLU A 24 10.93 -28.21 2.34
C GLU A 24 11.35 -29.66 2.55
N MET A 25 12.59 -30.02 2.18
CA MET A 25 13.12 -31.37 2.35
C MET A 25 13.17 -31.81 3.82
N ALA A 26 13.59 -30.92 4.72
CA ALA A 26 13.64 -31.20 6.16
C ALA A 26 12.26 -31.48 6.76
N LEU A 27 11.24 -30.74 6.32
CA LEU A 27 9.85 -30.96 6.73
C LEU A 27 9.30 -32.29 6.22
N ARG A 28 9.53 -32.62 4.94
CA ARG A 28 9.09 -33.90 4.37
C ARG A 28 9.78 -35.10 5.04
N ALA A 29 11.05 -35.01 5.35
CA ALA A 29 11.78 -36.04 6.08
C ALA A 29 11.21 -36.33 7.48
N LYS A 30 10.50 -35.36 8.07
CA LYS A 30 9.79 -35.48 9.37
C LYS A 30 8.30 -35.86 9.21
N GLY A 31 7.81 -36.10 8.00
CA GLY A 31 6.41 -36.38 7.73
C GLY A 31 5.48 -35.15 7.82
N ASN A 32 6.04 -33.94 7.80
CA ASN A 32 5.27 -32.69 7.87
C ASN A 32 4.93 -32.17 6.47
N ASP A 33 4.25 -32.98 5.66
CA ASP A 33 3.99 -32.68 4.25
C ASP A 33 3.16 -31.41 4.05
N ALA A 34 2.17 -31.17 4.91
CA ALA A 34 1.35 -29.96 4.81
C ALA A 34 2.17 -28.67 4.97
N GLN A 35 3.11 -28.65 5.93
CA GLN A 35 4.01 -27.51 6.13
C GLN A 35 5.01 -27.39 4.96
N ALA A 36 5.51 -28.51 4.44
CA ALA A 36 6.38 -28.50 3.27
C ALA A 36 5.68 -27.91 2.05
N ASP A 37 4.41 -28.28 1.84
CA ASP A 37 3.59 -27.70 0.77
C ASP A 37 3.30 -26.21 0.97
N MET A 38 3.11 -25.74 2.19
CA MET A 38 3.00 -24.30 2.48
C MET A 38 4.27 -23.54 2.12
N VAL A 39 5.44 -24.06 2.48
CA VAL A 39 6.75 -23.45 2.13
C VAL A 39 6.93 -23.42 0.62
N ARG A 40 6.64 -24.52 -0.07
CA ARG A 40 6.78 -24.62 -1.52
C ARG A 40 5.84 -23.67 -2.28
N ASN A 41 4.62 -23.47 -1.77
CA ASN A 41 3.56 -22.73 -2.44
C ASN A 41 3.31 -21.37 -1.79
N ILE A 42 4.36 -20.74 -1.21
CA ILE A 42 4.24 -19.43 -0.58
C ILE A 42 3.75 -18.37 -1.58
N LEU A 43 4.18 -18.51 -2.84
CA LEU A 43 3.61 -17.77 -3.96
C LEU A 43 2.55 -18.63 -4.65
N PRO A 44 1.35 -18.09 -4.86
CA PRO A 44 0.35 -18.76 -5.68
C PRO A 44 0.89 -19.05 -7.08
N LYS A 45 0.44 -20.15 -7.68
CA LYS A 45 0.84 -20.53 -9.04
C LYS A 45 0.53 -19.42 -10.05
N GLY A 46 1.52 -19.05 -10.85
CA GLY A 46 1.40 -18.00 -11.85
C GLY A 46 1.66 -16.59 -11.33
N ILE A 47 2.04 -16.45 -10.06
CA ILE A 47 2.51 -15.17 -9.49
C ILE A 47 4.05 -15.15 -9.54
N GLU A 48 4.60 -14.06 -10.03
CA GLU A 48 6.04 -13.79 -10.07
C GLU A 48 6.39 -12.66 -9.11
N CYS A 49 7.59 -12.73 -8.49
CA CYS A 49 8.14 -11.68 -7.66
C CYS A 49 9.29 -10.98 -8.35
N LEU A 50 9.26 -9.66 -8.34
CA LEU A 50 10.37 -8.79 -8.73
C LEU A 50 10.82 -7.98 -7.53
N PHE A 51 12.14 -7.91 -7.30
CA PHE A 51 12.71 -7.11 -6.22
C PHE A 51 13.47 -5.94 -6.82
N VAL A 52 13.00 -4.74 -6.50
CA VAL A 52 13.59 -3.47 -6.97
C VAL A 52 14.19 -2.74 -5.79
N ARG A 53 15.42 -2.23 -5.96
CA ARG A 53 16.11 -1.49 -4.88
C ARG A 53 15.75 -0.01 -4.93
N GLN A 54 15.31 0.52 -3.80
CA GLN A 54 15.36 1.95 -3.53
C GLN A 54 16.75 2.28 -2.97
N PRO A 55 17.61 2.98 -3.73
CA PRO A 55 19.01 3.17 -3.35
C PRO A 55 19.19 4.15 -2.18
N ALA A 56 18.27 5.09 -2.03
CA ALA A 56 18.23 6.08 -0.96
C ALA A 56 16.80 6.26 -0.44
N PRO A 57 16.59 6.48 0.87
CA PRO A 57 15.26 6.62 1.47
C PRO A 57 14.68 8.02 1.20
N LEU A 58 14.35 8.31 -0.05
CA LEU A 58 13.83 9.60 -0.51
C LEU A 58 12.29 9.67 -0.52
N GLY A 59 11.62 8.91 0.33
CA GLY A 59 10.17 8.94 0.49
C GLY A 59 9.39 7.97 -0.40
N LEU A 60 8.06 7.97 -0.25
CA LEU A 60 7.16 7.03 -0.90
C LEU A 60 7.07 7.28 -2.43
N GLY A 61 7.03 8.53 -2.87
CA GLY A 61 7.02 8.85 -4.31
C GLY A 61 8.27 8.32 -5.01
N HIS A 62 9.45 8.43 -4.38
CA HIS A 62 10.67 7.85 -4.91
C HIS A 62 10.62 6.31 -4.92
N ALA A 63 10.06 5.68 -3.89
CA ALA A 63 9.89 4.22 -3.88
C ALA A 63 9.02 3.75 -5.06
N VAL A 64 7.90 4.42 -5.31
CA VAL A 64 7.04 4.16 -6.48
C VAL A 64 7.80 4.38 -7.78
N LEU A 65 8.55 5.48 -7.90
CA LEU A 65 9.36 5.78 -9.08
C LEU A 65 10.41 4.71 -9.38
N CYS A 66 11.03 4.11 -8.36
CA CYS A 66 11.97 2.99 -8.53
C CYS A 66 11.33 1.79 -9.23
N ALA A 67 10.03 1.58 -9.08
CA ALA A 67 9.32 0.46 -9.70
C ALA A 67 8.95 0.71 -11.18
N LYS A 68 9.12 1.92 -11.72
CA LYS A 68 8.68 2.33 -13.07
C LYS A 68 8.99 1.29 -14.15
N ARG A 69 10.24 0.80 -14.21
CA ARG A 69 10.67 -0.16 -15.24
C ARG A 69 10.02 -1.53 -15.10
N ALA A 70 9.66 -1.93 -13.88
CA ALA A 70 9.03 -3.21 -13.61
C ALA A 70 7.51 -3.17 -13.81
N VAL A 71 6.90 -2.00 -13.63
CA VAL A 71 5.46 -1.77 -13.85
C VAL A 71 5.13 -1.70 -15.34
N ASN A 72 6.06 -1.22 -16.18
CA ASN A 72 5.79 -0.85 -17.58
C ASN A 72 4.70 0.22 -17.68
N ASP A 73 3.89 0.17 -18.75
CA ASP A 73 2.82 1.14 -19.02
C ASP A 73 1.44 0.60 -18.58
N GLU A 74 1.38 -0.16 -17.50
CA GLU A 74 0.13 -0.73 -16.98
C GLU A 74 -0.31 -0.03 -15.69
N PRO A 75 -1.63 0.04 -15.42
CA PRO A 75 -2.13 0.42 -14.11
C PRO A 75 -1.67 -0.56 -13.04
N PHE A 76 -1.36 -0.06 -11.85
CA PHE A 76 -0.78 -0.88 -10.80
C PHE A 76 -1.32 -0.52 -9.42
N ALA A 77 -1.36 -1.53 -8.55
CA ALA A 77 -1.69 -1.34 -7.16
C ALA A 77 -0.44 -1.01 -6.34
N VAL A 78 -0.55 -0.04 -5.43
CA VAL A 78 0.44 0.22 -4.39
C VAL A 78 -0.13 -0.20 -3.05
N LEU A 79 0.62 -1.04 -2.33
CA LEU A 79 0.27 -1.56 -1.03
C LEU A 79 1.39 -1.23 -0.05
N LEU A 80 1.09 -0.39 0.96
CA LEU A 80 2.03 -0.14 2.04
C LEU A 80 2.01 -1.33 3.01
N ALA A 81 3.19 -1.87 3.32
CA ALA A 81 3.32 -3.10 4.10
C ALA A 81 2.90 -2.94 5.57
N ASP A 82 2.95 -1.73 6.10
CA ASP A 82 2.54 -1.37 7.45
C ASP A 82 1.03 -1.07 7.56
N ASP A 83 0.32 -0.89 6.45
CA ASP A 83 -1.13 -0.77 6.42
C ASP A 83 -1.80 -2.15 6.28
N PHE A 84 -1.95 -2.84 7.41
CA PHE A 84 -2.60 -4.13 7.45
C PHE A 84 -4.12 -3.98 7.43
N ILE A 85 -4.75 -4.43 6.35
CA ILE A 85 -6.22 -4.49 6.23
C ILE A 85 -6.64 -5.93 6.54
N ALA A 86 -7.42 -6.08 7.61
CA ALA A 86 -7.85 -7.40 8.06
C ALA A 86 -8.67 -8.12 6.99
N PRO A 87 -8.43 -9.43 6.78
CA PRO A 87 -9.22 -10.22 5.85
C PRO A 87 -10.67 -10.34 6.35
N ASN A 88 -11.60 -9.96 5.51
CA ASN A 88 -13.04 -10.07 5.71
C ASN A 88 -13.73 -10.43 4.38
N GLU A 89 -15.04 -10.28 4.30
CA GLU A 89 -15.82 -10.48 3.07
C GLU A 89 -15.47 -9.46 1.97
N PHE A 90 -14.84 -8.34 2.33
CA PHE A 90 -14.47 -7.26 1.42
C PHE A 90 -12.96 -7.23 1.24
N ASN A 91 -12.52 -7.02 0.01
CA ASN A 91 -11.13 -6.87 -0.33
C ASN A 91 -10.88 -5.44 -0.84
N ALA A 92 -10.21 -4.62 -0.02
CA ALA A 92 -9.97 -3.22 -0.34
C ALA A 92 -9.29 -3.02 -1.70
N THR A 93 -8.32 -3.86 -2.06
CA THR A 93 -7.65 -3.77 -3.36
C THR A 93 -8.60 -4.12 -4.51
N SER A 94 -9.43 -5.15 -4.35
CA SER A 94 -10.43 -5.53 -5.34
C SER A 94 -11.49 -4.44 -5.53
N ASP A 95 -11.89 -3.77 -4.45
CA ASP A 95 -12.82 -2.63 -4.52
C ASP A 95 -12.24 -1.49 -5.35
N LEU A 96 -10.96 -1.15 -5.11
CA LEU A 96 -10.25 -0.11 -5.88
C LEU A 96 -10.07 -0.52 -7.36
N VAL A 97 -9.74 -1.78 -7.64
CA VAL A 97 -9.65 -2.29 -9.02
C VAL A 97 -10.99 -2.15 -9.74
N THR A 98 -12.08 -2.53 -9.07
CA THR A 98 -13.44 -2.41 -9.63
C THR A 98 -13.81 -0.94 -9.90
N ALA A 99 -13.45 -0.02 -9.00
CA ALA A 99 -13.66 1.41 -9.18
C ALA A 99 -12.83 1.96 -10.35
N TYR A 100 -11.55 1.58 -10.42
CA TYR A 100 -10.66 1.93 -11.51
C TYR A 100 -11.20 1.47 -12.88
N GLN A 101 -11.66 0.23 -12.97
CA GLN A 101 -12.21 -0.32 -14.22
C GLN A 101 -13.42 0.46 -14.75
N LYS A 102 -14.13 1.18 -13.87
CA LYS A 102 -15.29 2.00 -14.24
C LYS A 102 -14.90 3.41 -14.67
N SER A 103 -13.94 4.03 -14.00
CA SER A 103 -13.58 5.44 -14.21
C SER A 103 -12.31 5.65 -15.04
N GLY A 104 -11.36 4.71 -14.97
CA GLY A 104 -10.01 4.89 -15.50
C GLY A 104 -9.13 5.84 -14.67
N HIS A 105 -9.64 6.35 -13.55
CA HIS A 105 -8.94 7.30 -12.70
C HIS A 105 -8.13 6.59 -11.59
N ILE A 106 -7.07 7.24 -11.13
CA ILE A 106 -6.38 6.85 -9.89
C ILE A 106 -7.40 6.65 -8.77
N GLN A 107 -7.25 5.57 -8.00
CA GLN A 107 -8.13 5.25 -6.87
C GLN A 107 -7.37 5.31 -5.56
N LEU A 108 -7.92 6.02 -4.60
CA LEU A 108 -7.40 6.10 -3.23
C LEU A 108 -8.31 5.32 -2.29
N SER A 109 -7.75 4.45 -1.46
CA SER A 109 -8.52 3.91 -0.33
C SER A 109 -8.55 4.91 0.81
N VAL A 110 -9.72 5.12 1.39
CA VAL A 110 -9.95 6.20 2.34
C VAL A 110 -10.68 5.69 3.59
N LEU A 111 -10.25 6.20 4.74
CA LEU A 111 -10.87 5.94 6.04
C LEU A 111 -11.45 7.24 6.60
N LYS A 112 -12.63 7.17 7.22
CA LYS A 112 -13.16 8.30 8.01
C LYS A 112 -12.47 8.34 9.37
N VAL A 113 -11.79 9.44 9.66
CA VAL A 113 -11.08 9.67 10.93
C VAL A 113 -11.63 10.90 11.61
N ILE A 114 -12.04 10.75 12.87
CA ILE A 114 -12.58 11.84 13.69
C ILE A 114 -11.58 12.15 14.80
N GLY A 115 -11.26 13.43 14.96
CA GLY A 115 -10.37 13.90 16.02
C GLY A 115 -8.92 14.07 15.60
N PRO A 116 -7.98 14.19 16.56
CA PRO A 116 -6.62 14.63 16.32
C PRO A 116 -5.78 13.63 15.48
N GLU A 117 -6.20 12.39 15.42
CA GLU A 117 -5.51 11.35 14.64
C GLU A 117 -5.48 11.63 13.14
N ILE A 118 -6.40 12.48 12.64
CA ILE A 118 -6.43 12.90 11.23
C ILE A 118 -5.09 13.54 10.80
N SER A 119 -4.37 14.17 11.72
CA SER A 119 -3.08 14.82 11.47
C SER A 119 -1.93 13.84 11.18
N ASN A 120 -2.19 12.54 11.26
CA ASN A 120 -1.19 11.51 10.92
C ASN A 120 -1.27 11.06 9.44
N TYR A 121 -2.25 11.55 8.68
CA TYR A 121 -2.60 11.07 7.35
C TYR A 121 -2.54 12.16 6.28
N GLY A 122 -2.42 11.74 5.05
CA GLY A 122 -2.84 12.55 3.92
C GLY A 122 -4.36 12.67 3.90
N VAL A 123 -4.89 13.89 3.95
CA VAL A 123 -6.32 14.16 4.06
C VAL A 123 -6.86 14.69 2.76
N LEU A 124 -7.94 14.08 2.25
CA LEU A 124 -8.56 14.46 0.99
C LEU A 124 -9.18 15.85 1.08
N ARG A 125 -8.94 16.65 0.04
CA ARG A 125 -9.64 17.88 -0.24
C ARG A 125 -10.63 17.63 -1.38
N LEU A 126 -11.90 17.92 -1.13
CA LEU A 126 -12.98 17.76 -2.08
C LEU A 126 -13.53 19.11 -2.50
N ASN A 127 -14.11 19.18 -3.69
CA ASN A 127 -14.94 20.31 -4.11
C ASN A 127 -16.41 20.10 -3.72
N ASP A 128 -17.26 21.06 -4.06
CA ASP A 128 -18.71 21.03 -3.74
C ASP A 128 -19.46 19.84 -4.37
N ASN A 129 -18.89 19.23 -5.42
CA ASN A 129 -19.44 18.03 -6.08
C ASN A 129 -18.83 16.72 -5.55
N GLU A 130 -18.16 16.75 -4.40
CA GLU A 130 -17.46 15.64 -3.78
C GLU A 130 -16.33 15.03 -4.62
N ALA A 131 -15.86 15.72 -5.68
CA ALA A 131 -14.71 15.28 -6.45
C ALA A 131 -13.39 15.62 -5.74
N VAL A 132 -12.40 14.72 -5.85
CA VAL A 132 -11.09 14.92 -5.25
C VAL A 132 -10.34 16.03 -6.01
N ILE A 133 -9.97 17.08 -5.30
CA ILE A 133 -9.16 18.20 -5.82
C ILE A 133 -7.78 18.26 -5.19
N GLY A 134 -7.42 17.28 -4.36
CA GLY A 134 -6.08 17.13 -3.81
C GLY A 134 -6.03 16.42 -2.47
N LEU A 135 -4.81 16.29 -1.97
CA LEU A 135 -4.47 15.81 -0.62
C LEU A 135 -3.67 16.88 0.11
N VAL A 136 -3.88 16.95 1.42
CA VAL A 136 -3.01 17.72 2.33
C VAL A 136 -2.31 16.73 3.26
N GLU A 137 -0.99 16.64 3.15
CA GLU A 137 -0.19 15.72 3.96
C GLU A 137 -0.10 16.23 5.40
N LYS A 138 -0.51 15.38 6.35
CA LYS A 138 -0.42 15.60 7.80
C LYS A 138 -0.82 17.01 8.24
N PRO A 139 -2.05 17.46 7.92
CA PRO A 139 -2.49 18.79 8.27
C PRO A 139 -2.63 18.95 9.79
N GLU A 140 -2.46 20.16 10.30
CA GLU A 140 -2.94 20.48 11.64
C GLU A 140 -4.45 20.21 11.73
N LEU A 141 -4.94 19.70 12.85
CA LEU A 141 -6.36 19.34 13.03
C LEU A 141 -7.33 20.44 12.55
N LYS A 142 -7.03 21.70 12.91
CA LYS A 142 -7.86 22.85 12.53
C LYS A 142 -7.81 23.21 11.04
N LYS A 143 -6.83 22.70 10.31
CA LYS A 143 -6.60 22.95 8.87
C LYS A 143 -6.91 21.74 8.01
N ALA A 144 -7.34 20.62 8.62
CA ALA A 144 -7.73 19.43 7.89
C ALA A 144 -8.92 19.76 6.96
N PRO A 145 -8.78 19.53 5.65
CA PRO A 145 -9.83 19.92 4.68
C PRO A 145 -11.08 19.04 4.76
N SER A 146 -10.97 17.86 5.34
CA SER A 146 -12.06 16.92 5.54
C SER A 146 -11.72 15.93 6.67
N ASN A 147 -12.58 14.95 6.90
CA ASN A 147 -12.30 13.80 7.77
C ASN A 147 -11.94 12.53 7.01
N LEU A 148 -11.55 12.65 5.74
CA LEU A 148 -11.26 11.54 4.84
C LEU A 148 -9.74 11.36 4.74
N ALA A 149 -9.21 10.37 5.45
CA ALA A 149 -7.80 10.01 5.48
C ALA A 149 -7.46 9.02 4.38
N SER A 150 -6.50 9.34 3.53
CA SER A 150 -5.91 8.38 2.58
C SER A 150 -5.07 7.35 3.33
N ILE A 151 -5.23 6.09 3.00
CA ILE A 151 -4.48 4.99 3.59
C ILE A 151 -3.65 4.27 2.52
N GLY A 152 -2.74 3.42 2.94
CA GLY A 152 -1.71 2.79 2.11
C GLY A 152 -2.22 1.76 1.08
N ARG A 153 -3.29 2.07 0.38
CA ARG A 153 -3.84 1.29 -0.75
C ARG A 153 -4.24 2.22 -1.87
N TYR A 154 -3.62 2.04 -3.02
CA TYR A 154 -3.85 2.87 -4.20
C TYR A 154 -3.95 2.02 -5.46
N ILE A 155 -4.72 2.46 -6.46
CA ILE A 155 -4.51 2.10 -7.85
C ILE A 155 -3.99 3.35 -8.55
N LEU A 156 -2.83 3.24 -9.14
CA LEU A 156 -2.17 4.32 -9.86
C LEU A 156 -2.10 4.01 -11.35
N THR A 157 -2.06 5.06 -12.16
CA THR A 157 -1.84 4.98 -13.61
C THR A 157 -0.39 5.30 -13.96
N PRO A 158 0.15 4.79 -15.09
CA PRO A 158 1.54 5.04 -15.51
C PRO A 158 1.91 6.52 -15.65
N ASP A 159 0.93 7.38 -15.94
CA ASP A 159 1.14 8.83 -16.07
C ASP A 159 1.78 9.46 -14.83
N ILE A 160 1.56 8.84 -13.66
CA ILE A 160 2.13 9.32 -12.39
C ILE A 160 3.67 9.33 -12.41
N PHE A 161 4.29 8.42 -13.16
CA PHE A 161 5.74 8.37 -13.27
C PHE A 161 6.33 9.62 -13.91
N GLY A 162 5.65 10.15 -14.96
CA GLY A 162 6.06 11.38 -15.61
C GLY A 162 5.98 12.62 -14.71
N ILE A 163 5.11 12.59 -13.72
CA ILE A 163 5.02 13.61 -12.67
C ILE A 163 6.12 13.40 -11.64
N LEU A 164 6.25 12.17 -11.10
CA LEU A 164 7.25 11.84 -10.07
C LEU A 164 8.69 12.14 -10.52
N GLU A 165 9.01 11.97 -11.79
CA GLU A 165 10.34 12.29 -12.37
C GLU A 165 10.65 13.81 -12.36
N LYS A 166 9.64 14.65 -12.32
CA LYS A 166 9.78 16.12 -12.35
C LYS A 166 9.67 16.75 -10.97
N LEU A 167 9.24 15.97 -9.96
CA LEU A 167 9.15 16.48 -8.60
C LEU A 167 10.55 16.69 -8.03
N GLU A 168 10.74 17.87 -7.44
CA GLU A 168 11.90 18.16 -6.63
C GLU A 168 11.76 17.54 -5.24
N ILE A 169 12.90 17.36 -4.57
CA ILE A 169 12.90 16.91 -3.18
C ILE A 169 12.24 17.98 -2.32
N GLY A 170 11.12 17.64 -1.73
CA GLY A 170 10.30 18.54 -0.92
C GLY A 170 10.68 18.57 0.56
N SER A 171 9.71 18.91 1.39
CA SER A 171 9.88 18.96 2.84
C SER A 171 10.31 17.61 3.41
N GLY A 172 11.26 17.62 4.34
CA GLY A 172 11.81 16.40 4.92
C GLY A 172 12.84 15.68 4.06
N GLY A 173 13.24 16.21 2.90
CA GLY A 173 14.20 15.57 1.99
C GLY A 173 13.58 14.42 1.18
N GLU A 174 12.27 14.42 0.96
CA GLU A 174 11.52 13.34 0.34
C GLU A 174 10.77 13.79 -0.93
N ILE A 175 10.59 12.86 -1.84
CA ILE A 175 9.65 12.96 -2.97
C ILE A 175 8.33 12.35 -2.49
N GLN A 176 7.34 13.20 -2.26
CA GLN A 176 6.05 12.79 -1.71
C GLN A 176 5.13 12.26 -2.83
N LEU A 177 4.55 11.08 -2.61
CA LEU A 177 3.54 10.55 -3.54
C LEU A 177 2.29 11.45 -3.57
N ALA A 178 1.95 12.08 -2.44
CA ALA A 178 0.84 13.01 -2.34
C ALA A 178 0.95 14.19 -3.30
N ASP A 179 2.17 14.69 -3.56
CA ASP A 179 2.37 15.81 -4.51
C ASP A 179 2.08 15.38 -5.96
N ALA A 180 2.45 14.16 -6.33
CA ALA A 180 2.10 13.61 -7.64
C ALA A 180 0.58 13.38 -7.76
N ILE A 181 -0.05 12.83 -6.72
CA ILE A 181 -1.51 12.66 -6.67
C ILE A 181 -2.22 14.02 -6.77
N ASN A 182 -1.71 15.07 -6.13
CA ASN A 182 -2.26 16.42 -6.23
C ASN A 182 -2.27 16.94 -7.67
N GLN A 183 -1.20 16.70 -8.43
CA GLN A 183 -1.18 17.09 -9.85
C GLN A 183 -2.22 16.32 -10.67
N MET A 184 -2.39 15.02 -10.42
CA MET A 184 -3.42 14.21 -11.08
C MET A 184 -4.83 14.64 -10.69
N ALA A 185 -5.05 15.00 -9.42
CA ALA A 185 -6.34 15.50 -8.94
C ALA A 185 -6.72 16.84 -9.58
N ASN A 186 -5.76 17.72 -9.83
CA ASN A 186 -6.00 18.98 -10.57
C ASN A 186 -6.42 18.74 -12.03
N LEU A 187 -6.11 17.56 -12.59
CA LEU A 187 -6.56 17.14 -13.92
C LEU A 187 -7.92 16.41 -13.88
N GLY A 188 -8.51 16.21 -12.70
CA GLY A 188 -9.76 15.48 -12.53
C GLY A 188 -9.63 13.96 -12.63
N ASN A 189 -8.42 13.42 -12.49
CA ASN A 189 -8.10 11.99 -12.72
C ASN A 189 -7.90 11.19 -11.41
N VAL A 190 -8.52 11.63 -10.31
CA VAL A 190 -8.41 10.96 -9.00
C VAL A 190 -9.77 10.80 -8.38
N ASP A 191 -10.10 9.57 -8.01
CA ASP A 191 -11.28 9.21 -7.25
C ASP A 191 -10.88 8.53 -5.92
N PHE A 192 -11.87 8.24 -5.08
CA PHE A 192 -11.63 7.50 -3.85
C PHE A 192 -12.73 6.49 -3.56
N SER A 193 -12.38 5.48 -2.76
CA SER A 193 -13.31 4.51 -2.22
C SER A 193 -13.15 4.42 -0.71
N LEU A 194 -14.28 4.45 0.02
CA LEU A 194 -14.25 4.23 1.46
C LEU A 194 -13.87 2.79 1.76
N LEU A 195 -12.93 2.61 2.68
CA LEU A 195 -12.52 1.30 3.15
C LEU A 195 -13.71 0.56 3.78
N ARG A 196 -13.95 -0.64 3.30
CA ARG A 196 -14.86 -1.60 3.92
C ARG A 196 -14.02 -2.64 4.67
N GLY A 197 -14.00 -2.56 5.99
CA GLY A 197 -13.20 -3.46 6.81
C GLY A 197 -12.39 -2.74 7.88
N ARG A 198 -11.56 -3.50 8.56
CA ARG A 198 -10.72 -2.99 9.65
C ARG A 198 -9.28 -2.85 9.19
N ARG A 199 -8.72 -1.67 9.41
CA ARG A 199 -7.31 -1.36 9.16
C ARG A 199 -6.57 -1.27 10.48
N PHE A 200 -5.31 -1.75 10.48
CA PHE A 200 -4.35 -1.59 11.56
C PHE A 200 -3.09 -0.92 11.03
N ASP A 201 -2.61 0.07 11.76
CA ASP A 201 -1.35 0.76 11.50
C ASP A 201 -0.19 0.00 12.15
N CYS A 202 0.37 -0.96 11.41
CA CYS A 202 1.50 -1.76 11.87
C CYS A 202 2.84 -1.00 11.85
N GLY A 203 2.86 0.23 11.37
CA GLY A 203 3.99 1.15 11.53
C GLY A 203 4.18 1.63 12.97
N SER A 204 3.13 1.53 13.81
CA SER A 204 3.18 1.79 15.24
C SER A 204 3.19 0.50 16.06
N VAL A 205 3.90 0.48 17.20
CA VAL A 205 3.92 -0.68 18.11
C VAL A 205 2.51 -1.03 18.57
N ARG A 206 1.70 -0.03 18.89
CA ARG A 206 0.31 -0.24 19.32
C ARG A 206 -0.53 -0.91 18.24
N GLY A 207 -0.53 -0.37 17.03
CA GLY A 207 -1.31 -0.91 15.92
C GLY A 207 -0.85 -2.31 15.52
N TYR A 208 0.46 -2.59 15.59
CA TYR A 208 1.01 -3.92 15.37
C TYR A 208 0.49 -4.94 16.39
N LEU A 209 0.49 -4.61 17.69
CA LEU A 209 -0.05 -5.47 18.75
C LEU A 209 -1.56 -5.68 18.61
N GLU A 210 -2.31 -4.63 18.25
CA GLU A 210 -3.74 -4.73 17.97
C GLU A 210 -4.04 -5.66 16.79
N ALA A 211 -3.23 -5.60 15.72
CA ALA A 211 -3.34 -6.51 14.57
C ALA A 211 -3.09 -7.97 14.95
N ILE A 212 -2.00 -8.24 15.71
CA ILE A 212 -1.69 -9.58 16.20
C ILE A 212 -2.83 -10.14 17.05
N LYS A 213 -3.30 -9.36 18.03
CA LYS A 213 -4.41 -9.77 18.89
C LYS A 213 -5.66 -10.13 18.08
N PHE A 214 -6.04 -9.25 17.15
CA PHE A 214 -7.19 -9.48 16.27
C PHE A 214 -7.08 -10.78 15.46
N ILE A 215 -5.90 -11.06 14.88
CA ILE A 215 -5.68 -12.29 14.11
C ILE A 215 -5.67 -13.51 15.01
N ALA A 216 -5.04 -13.44 16.19
CA ALA A 216 -5.01 -14.55 17.15
C ALA A 216 -6.42 -14.92 17.65
N GLU A 217 -7.25 -13.93 17.97
CA GLU A 217 -8.68 -14.14 18.31
C GLU A 217 -9.45 -14.78 17.14
N LYS A 218 -9.26 -14.28 15.93
CA LYS A 218 -9.94 -14.80 14.73
C LYS A 218 -9.55 -16.24 14.39
N GLN A 219 -8.33 -16.65 14.73
CA GLN A 219 -7.81 -18.00 14.50
C GLN A 219 -8.00 -18.93 15.73
N ASN A 220 -8.67 -18.46 16.78
CA ASN A 220 -8.86 -19.19 18.06
C ASN A 220 -7.53 -19.63 18.71
N LEU A 221 -6.51 -18.78 18.63
CA LEU A 221 -5.21 -19.01 19.26
C LEU A 221 -5.16 -18.47 20.70
N ILE A 222 -6.04 -17.54 21.02
CA ILE A 222 -6.25 -16.93 22.35
C ILE A 222 -7.74 -16.73 22.59
#